data_af7bcf8488d7425af8760bd2b36ba5ea
#
_entry.id   af7bcf8488d7425af8760bd2b36ba5ea
#
_cell.length_a   1.000
_cell.length_b   1.000
_cell.length_c   1.000
_cell.angle_alpha   90.00
_cell.angle_beta   90.00
_cell.angle_gamma   90.00
#
_symmetry.space_group_name_H-M   'P 1'
#
loop_
_entity.id
_entity.type
_entity.pdbx_description
1 polymer ?
#
loop_
_entity_poly.entity_id
_entity_poly.type
_entity_poly.pdbx_seq_one_letter_code
_entity_poly.pdbx_strand_id
1 'polypeptide(L)'
;MASILKVDKIRVTGLDSDSISFDNSGNITFNKTVTGDNAAMVKLLETDVTSSVSELVINGTYINETYETYFISLSGAGSADGYRVHCQFYTSATQSGNGTIASGSNHGHGTHSMQDTGTHNSDTDTECRLTNSTIGNSTGEGYLLWGYLLGANRTDVPVQFMGQQTTFYTNGSQEACNFVGGMVTPGTYGAYYCRGIRLYHNSGTIETAKLKLYGIK
;
A
#
# COMPACT_ATOMS: atom_id res chain seq x y z
N MET A 1 -39.39 -7.38 -37.42
CA MET A 1 -39.23 -8.24 -36.22
C MET A 1 -37.74 -8.22 -35.87
N ALA A 2 -37.40 -7.85 -34.65
CA ALA A 2 -36.00 -7.91 -34.18
C ALA A 2 -35.68 -9.37 -33.85
N SER A 3 -34.61 -9.89 -34.40
CA SER A 3 -34.09 -11.23 -34.07
C SER A 3 -33.37 -11.15 -32.73
N ILE A 4 -33.79 -11.91 -31.76
CA ILE A 4 -33.13 -12.05 -30.45
C ILE A 4 -32.28 -13.32 -30.52
N LEU A 5 -30.95 -13.18 -30.41
CA LEU A 5 -30.05 -14.30 -30.21
C LEU A 5 -30.09 -14.67 -28.71
N LYS A 6 -30.57 -15.86 -28.38
CA LYS A 6 -30.47 -16.40 -27.02
C LYS A 6 -29.16 -17.21 -26.93
N VAL A 7 -28.30 -16.82 -26.02
CA VAL A 7 -27.06 -17.52 -25.72
C VAL A 7 -27.03 -17.86 -24.25
N ASP A 8 -27.05 -19.16 -23.94
CA ASP A 8 -26.96 -19.63 -22.56
C ASP A 8 -25.52 -19.73 -22.07
N LYS A 9 -24.59 -19.93 -23.00
CA LYS A 9 -23.16 -20.16 -22.70
C LYS A 9 -22.27 -19.68 -23.83
N ILE A 10 -21.11 -19.18 -23.45
CA ILE A 10 -20.02 -18.87 -24.37
C ILE A 10 -18.81 -19.73 -24.01
N ARG A 11 -18.33 -20.51 -24.97
CA ARG A 11 -17.18 -21.39 -24.83
C ARG A 11 -16.07 -20.98 -25.79
N VAL A 12 -14.86 -20.94 -25.25
CA VAL A 12 -13.65 -20.77 -26.10
C VAL A 12 -13.30 -22.13 -26.69
N THR A 13 -13.05 -22.19 -28.00
CA THR A 13 -12.65 -23.42 -28.69
C THR A 13 -11.40 -24.03 -28.04
N GLY A 14 -11.46 -25.31 -27.71
CA GLY A 14 -10.35 -26.05 -27.09
C GLY A 14 -10.35 -26.07 -25.55
N LEU A 15 -11.38 -25.52 -24.90
CA LEU A 15 -11.57 -25.63 -23.46
C LEU A 15 -12.72 -26.58 -23.14
N ASP A 16 -12.56 -27.40 -22.08
CA ASP A 16 -13.55 -28.39 -21.62
C ASP A 16 -14.67 -27.79 -20.75
N SER A 17 -14.62 -26.49 -20.45
CA SER A 17 -15.59 -25.81 -19.62
C SER A 17 -16.08 -24.49 -20.22
N ASP A 18 -17.30 -24.10 -19.89
CA ASP A 18 -17.87 -22.82 -20.31
C ASP A 18 -17.06 -21.65 -19.71
N SER A 19 -16.73 -20.67 -20.55
CA SER A 19 -15.98 -19.49 -20.12
C SER A 19 -16.89 -18.43 -19.48
N ILE A 20 -18.11 -18.34 -19.97
CA ILE A 20 -19.15 -17.45 -19.45
C ILE A 20 -20.44 -18.26 -19.39
N SER A 21 -21.18 -18.19 -18.29
CA SER A 21 -22.50 -18.79 -18.14
C SER A 21 -23.53 -17.75 -17.70
N PHE A 22 -24.77 -17.97 -18.10
CA PHE A 22 -25.92 -17.15 -17.71
C PHE A 22 -26.88 -18.05 -16.94
N ASP A 23 -27.36 -17.61 -15.80
CA ASP A 23 -28.41 -18.32 -15.08
C ASP A 23 -29.80 -17.87 -15.54
N ASN A 24 -30.83 -18.59 -15.07
CA ASN A 24 -32.21 -18.28 -15.40
C ASN A 24 -32.70 -16.94 -14.85
N SER A 25 -31.94 -16.31 -13.97
CA SER A 25 -32.21 -14.99 -13.38
C SER A 25 -31.49 -13.87 -14.12
N GLY A 26 -30.71 -14.20 -15.15
CA GLY A 26 -29.93 -13.24 -15.95
C GLY A 26 -28.60 -12.84 -15.35
N ASN A 27 -28.12 -13.54 -14.30
CA ASN A 27 -26.78 -13.27 -13.77
C ASN A 27 -25.71 -13.86 -14.70
N ILE A 28 -24.60 -13.17 -14.79
CA ILE A 28 -23.46 -13.57 -15.61
C ILE A 28 -22.38 -14.10 -14.66
N THR A 29 -21.94 -15.33 -14.90
CA THR A 29 -20.79 -15.91 -14.20
C THR A 29 -19.63 -16.09 -15.16
N PHE A 30 -18.46 -15.53 -14.81
CA PHE A 30 -17.22 -15.79 -15.50
C PHE A 30 -16.53 -16.99 -14.81
N ASN A 31 -16.52 -18.14 -15.48
CA ASN A 31 -15.96 -19.39 -14.95
C ASN A 31 -14.44 -19.48 -15.08
N LYS A 32 -13.83 -18.52 -15.72
CA LYS A 32 -12.38 -18.34 -15.83
C LYS A 32 -12.03 -16.96 -15.30
N THR A 33 -10.85 -16.85 -14.72
CA THR A 33 -10.29 -15.56 -14.42
C THR A 33 -10.23 -14.76 -15.71
N VAL A 34 -10.93 -13.64 -15.76
CA VAL A 34 -10.78 -12.68 -16.87
C VAL A 34 -9.42 -12.04 -16.67
N THR A 35 -8.39 -12.72 -17.15
CA THR A 35 -7.05 -12.16 -17.26
C THR A 35 -7.04 -11.21 -18.44
N GLY A 36 -7.53 -10.01 -18.22
CA GLY A 36 -7.13 -8.92 -19.08
C GLY A 36 -5.67 -8.62 -18.76
N ASP A 37 -4.75 -8.97 -19.64
CA ASP A 37 -3.35 -8.55 -19.56
C ASP A 37 -3.17 -7.03 -19.51
N ASN A 38 -4.28 -6.30 -19.56
CA ASN A 38 -4.40 -4.85 -19.58
C ASN A 38 -5.03 -4.24 -18.32
N ALA A 39 -5.25 -5.01 -17.24
CA ALA A 39 -5.60 -4.39 -15.98
C ALA A 39 -4.36 -3.62 -15.47
N ALA A 40 -4.37 -2.30 -15.69
CA ALA A 40 -3.29 -1.41 -15.25
C ALA A 40 -3.05 -1.51 -13.74
N MET A 41 -4.04 -1.99 -12.98
CA MET A 41 -4.00 -2.10 -11.53
C MET A 41 -4.76 -3.35 -11.05
N VAL A 42 -4.10 -4.22 -10.28
CA VAL A 42 -4.66 -5.47 -9.75
C VAL A 42 -4.72 -5.38 -8.22
N LYS A 43 -5.91 -5.57 -7.64
CA LYS A 43 -6.04 -5.62 -6.17
C LYS A 43 -5.40 -6.90 -5.62
N LEU A 44 -4.41 -6.75 -4.74
CA LEU A 44 -3.64 -7.82 -4.12
C LEU A 44 -4.04 -8.11 -2.68
N LEU A 45 -4.38 -7.07 -1.92
CA LEU A 45 -4.75 -7.17 -0.51
C LEU A 45 -5.80 -6.13 -0.16
N GLU A 46 -6.74 -6.53 0.69
CA GLU A 46 -7.63 -5.64 1.44
C GLU A 46 -7.73 -6.17 2.86
N THR A 47 -7.47 -5.32 3.85
CA THR A 47 -7.49 -5.68 5.27
C THR A 47 -8.24 -4.60 6.04
N ASP A 48 -9.21 -5.02 6.83
CA ASP A 48 -9.93 -4.19 7.79
C ASP A 48 -9.43 -4.53 9.21
N VAL A 49 -8.92 -3.53 9.91
CA VAL A 49 -8.56 -3.63 11.34
C VAL A 49 -9.77 -3.22 12.17
N THR A 50 -10.33 -4.17 12.89
CA THR A 50 -11.49 -3.99 13.78
C THR A 50 -11.16 -4.23 15.25
N SER A 51 -9.92 -4.61 15.54
CA SER A 51 -9.34 -4.74 16.87
C SER A 51 -7.90 -4.25 16.84
N SER A 52 -7.45 -3.60 17.93
CA SER A 52 -6.13 -2.97 18.00
C SER A 52 -4.98 -3.90 17.63
N VAL A 53 -4.11 -3.43 16.74
CA VAL A 53 -2.88 -4.09 16.32
C VAL A 53 -1.69 -3.15 16.47
N SER A 54 -0.50 -3.70 16.70
CA SER A 54 0.71 -2.90 16.84
C SER A 54 1.21 -2.37 15.49
N GLU A 55 0.90 -3.09 14.39
CA GLU A 55 1.41 -2.79 13.06
C GLU A 55 0.57 -3.46 11.97
N LEU A 56 0.69 -2.96 10.75
CA LEU A 56 0.21 -3.59 9.52
C LEU A 56 1.42 -3.97 8.66
N VAL A 57 1.51 -5.25 8.28
CA VAL A 57 2.61 -5.75 7.47
C VAL A 57 2.10 -6.23 6.12
N ILE A 58 2.60 -5.63 5.06
CA ILE A 58 2.50 -6.14 3.69
C ILE A 58 3.81 -6.86 3.41
N ASN A 59 3.78 -8.19 3.33
CA ASN A 59 4.97 -9.03 3.23
C ASN A 59 5.30 -9.45 1.78
N GLY A 60 6.32 -10.29 1.62
CA GLY A 60 6.80 -10.80 0.34
C GLY A 60 5.81 -11.68 -0.44
N THR A 61 4.71 -12.11 0.17
CA THR A 61 3.61 -12.76 -0.56
C THR A 61 2.96 -11.81 -1.56
N TYR A 62 2.86 -10.52 -1.18
CA TYR A 62 2.21 -9.49 -1.98
C TYR A 62 3.20 -8.60 -2.72
N ILE A 63 4.34 -8.25 -2.08
CA ILE A 63 5.41 -7.46 -2.72
C ILE A 63 6.47 -8.45 -3.20
N ASN A 64 6.33 -8.87 -4.46
CA ASN A 64 7.15 -9.91 -5.10
C ASN A 64 7.59 -9.48 -6.50
N GLU A 65 8.14 -10.39 -7.27
CA GLU A 65 8.68 -10.12 -8.62
C GLU A 65 7.63 -9.82 -9.70
N THR A 66 6.34 -9.96 -9.39
CA THR A 66 5.27 -9.78 -10.39
C THR A 66 5.07 -8.32 -10.79
N TYR A 67 5.28 -7.39 -9.84
CA TYR A 67 5.05 -5.96 -10.06
C TYR A 67 6.26 -5.14 -9.61
N GLU A 68 6.61 -4.12 -10.37
CA GLU A 68 7.66 -3.17 -9.99
C GLU A 68 7.12 -2.01 -9.16
N THR A 69 5.84 -1.71 -9.32
CA THR A 69 5.16 -0.59 -8.68
C THR A 69 3.91 -1.09 -7.97
N TYR A 70 3.68 -0.59 -6.77
CA TYR A 70 2.48 -0.87 -6.00
C TYR A 70 1.81 0.42 -5.58
N PHE A 71 0.47 0.41 -5.55
CA PHE A 71 -0.32 1.47 -4.95
C PHE A 71 -0.85 1.00 -3.60
N ILE A 72 -0.67 1.83 -2.58
CA ILE A 72 -1.11 1.58 -1.21
C ILE A 72 -2.07 2.68 -0.81
N SER A 73 -3.21 2.30 -0.25
CA SER A 73 -4.18 3.21 0.38
C SER A 73 -4.43 2.74 1.81
N LEU A 74 -4.29 3.64 2.76
CA LEU A 74 -4.50 3.38 4.18
C LEU A 74 -5.31 4.50 4.81
N SER A 75 -6.36 4.15 5.53
CA SER A 75 -7.08 5.03 6.45
C SER A 75 -7.07 4.41 7.83
N GLY A 76 -7.07 5.22 8.88
CA GLY A 76 -7.09 4.66 10.22
C GLY A 76 -7.10 5.69 11.33
N ALA A 77 -7.21 5.15 12.55
CA ALA A 77 -7.12 5.89 13.80
C ALA A 77 -6.27 5.09 14.79
N GLY A 78 -5.64 5.80 15.74
CA GLY A 78 -4.79 5.22 16.77
C GLY A 78 -5.41 5.27 18.15
N SER A 79 -4.88 4.47 19.05
CA SER A 79 -5.32 4.39 20.46
C SER A 79 -4.68 5.46 21.36
N ALA A 80 -3.59 6.08 20.93
CA ALA A 80 -2.88 7.10 21.71
C ALA A 80 -3.14 8.49 21.14
N ASP A 81 -3.05 9.51 21.97
CA ASP A 81 -3.00 10.89 21.52
C ASP A 81 -1.56 11.27 21.12
N GLY A 82 -1.41 12.07 20.09
CA GLY A 82 -0.13 12.58 19.65
C GLY A 82 0.75 11.61 18.85
N TYR A 83 0.17 10.57 18.23
CA TYR A 83 0.93 9.64 17.38
C TYR A 83 1.19 10.18 15.97
N ARG A 84 2.11 9.52 15.28
CA ARG A 84 2.39 9.69 13.84
C ARG A 84 2.41 8.34 13.17
N VAL A 85 2.12 8.32 11.89
CA VAL A 85 2.23 7.12 11.05
C VAL A 85 3.65 7.02 10.50
N HIS A 86 4.27 5.88 10.71
CA HIS A 86 5.62 5.54 10.26
C HIS A 86 5.60 4.31 9.37
N CYS A 87 6.64 4.15 8.57
CA CYS A 87 6.89 2.91 7.86
C CYS A 87 8.36 2.49 7.94
N GLN A 88 8.57 1.18 7.75
CA GLN A 88 9.86 0.55 7.54
C GLN A 88 9.75 -0.47 6.41
N PHE A 89 10.85 -0.70 5.72
CA PHE A 89 10.89 -1.65 4.60
C PHE A 89 11.50 -2.98 5.02
N TYR A 90 10.94 -4.07 4.50
CA TYR A 90 11.56 -5.39 4.53
C TYR A 90 12.43 -5.55 3.31
N THR A 91 13.66 -6.01 3.49
CA THR A 91 14.64 -6.17 2.43
C THR A 91 15.17 -7.58 2.36
N SER A 92 15.48 -8.02 1.16
CA SER A 92 16.11 -9.30 0.88
C SER A 92 17.18 -9.16 -0.18
N ALA A 93 18.28 -9.90 -0.04
CA ALA A 93 19.31 -10.01 -1.07
C ALA A 93 18.85 -10.85 -2.28
N THR A 94 17.73 -11.57 -2.16
CA THR A 94 17.16 -12.40 -3.22
C THR A 94 15.71 -12.01 -3.52
N GLN A 95 15.28 -12.19 -4.76
CA GLN A 95 13.90 -11.92 -5.15
C GLN A 95 12.87 -12.81 -4.45
N SER A 96 13.22 -14.01 -4.05
CA SER A 96 12.31 -14.99 -3.45
C SER A 96 12.24 -14.96 -1.92
N GLY A 97 13.04 -14.13 -1.26
CA GLY A 97 13.07 -14.06 0.21
C GLY A 97 11.88 -13.26 0.78
N ASN A 98 11.43 -13.63 1.98
CA ASN A 98 10.41 -12.82 2.71
C ASN A 98 10.97 -11.52 3.26
N GLY A 99 12.26 -11.31 3.20
CA GLY A 99 12.93 -10.13 3.72
C GLY A 99 12.99 -10.05 5.24
N THR A 100 13.83 -9.16 5.71
CA THR A 100 13.92 -8.73 7.11
C THR A 100 13.76 -7.21 7.16
N ILE A 101 13.33 -6.66 8.28
CA ILE A 101 13.28 -5.20 8.45
C ILE A 101 14.68 -4.65 8.22
N ALA A 102 14.79 -3.67 7.33
CA ALA A 102 16.04 -2.97 7.11
C ALA A 102 16.50 -2.34 8.43
N SER A 103 17.69 -2.74 8.89
CA SER A 103 18.24 -2.32 10.18
C SER A 103 19.11 -1.07 10.04
N GLY A 104 19.28 -0.37 11.15
CA GLY A 104 20.14 0.82 11.22
C GLY A 104 19.53 2.05 10.56
N SER A 105 20.36 3.06 10.35
CA SER A 105 19.97 4.37 9.79
C SER A 105 19.87 4.31 8.25
N ASN A 106 19.09 3.37 7.73
CA ASN A 106 18.97 3.10 6.30
C ASN A 106 17.68 3.66 5.68
N HIS A 107 16.90 4.42 6.44
CA HIS A 107 15.68 5.05 5.97
C HIS A 107 15.87 6.56 5.87
N GLY A 108 15.40 7.13 4.78
CA GLY A 108 15.26 8.55 4.61
C GLY A 108 13.80 8.92 4.41
N HIS A 109 13.39 10.07 4.90
CA HIS A 109 12.04 10.55 4.66
C HIS A 109 11.99 12.08 4.52
N GLY A 110 10.96 12.54 3.84
CA GLY A 110 10.61 13.94 3.77
C GLY A 110 9.09 14.10 3.79
N THR A 111 8.62 15.11 4.48
CA THR A 111 7.23 15.54 4.44
C THR A 111 7.17 17.01 4.08
N HIS A 112 6.22 17.37 3.22
CA HIS A 112 6.01 18.75 2.80
C HIS A 112 4.53 19.10 2.98
N SER A 113 4.24 20.02 3.89
CA SER A 113 2.90 20.53 4.10
C SER A 113 2.43 21.32 2.88
N MET A 114 1.20 21.09 2.45
CA MET A 114 0.58 21.88 1.38
C MET A 114 0.10 23.25 1.89
N GLN A 115 0.03 23.44 3.19
CA GLN A 115 -0.44 24.66 3.84
C GLN A 115 0.70 25.55 4.38
N ASP A 116 1.89 24.94 4.56
CA ASP A 116 3.05 25.64 5.10
C ASP A 116 4.29 25.29 4.26
N THR A 117 5.25 26.20 4.20
CA THR A 117 6.53 26.01 3.49
C THR A 117 7.52 25.13 4.25
N GLY A 118 7.13 24.60 5.40
CA GLY A 118 7.95 23.73 6.22
C GLY A 118 8.22 22.38 5.54
N THR A 119 9.48 22.05 5.36
CA THR A 119 9.93 20.71 4.98
C THR A 119 10.55 20.03 6.18
N HIS A 120 10.24 18.76 6.37
CA HIS A 120 10.91 17.92 7.34
C HIS A 120 11.66 16.83 6.59
N ASN A 121 12.97 16.86 6.64
CA ASN A 121 13.84 15.92 5.96
C ASN A 121 14.72 15.19 6.97
N SER A 122 14.91 13.90 6.77
CA SER A 122 15.94 13.10 7.40
C SER A 122 16.44 12.06 6.40
N ASP A 123 17.72 11.82 6.38
CA ASP A 123 18.41 10.89 5.48
C ASP A 123 19.14 9.76 6.22
N THR A 124 19.02 9.71 7.55
CA THR A 124 19.73 8.75 8.40
C THR A 124 18.86 8.22 9.54
N ASP A 125 17.58 7.95 9.27
CA ASP A 125 16.66 7.44 10.28
C ASP A 125 16.52 5.92 10.24
N THR A 126 16.01 5.34 11.32
CA THR A 126 15.65 3.93 11.41
C THR A 126 14.28 3.63 10.81
N GLU A 127 13.52 4.67 10.43
CA GLU A 127 12.14 4.58 9.96
C GLU A 127 11.78 5.79 9.10
N CYS A 128 10.78 5.64 8.24
CA CYS A 128 10.23 6.75 7.46
C CYS A 128 8.98 7.31 8.13
N ARG A 129 8.94 8.61 8.36
CA ARG A 129 7.76 9.29 8.83
C ARG A 129 6.83 9.67 7.67
N LEU A 130 5.59 9.22 7.73
CA LEU A 130 4.60 9.44 6.66
C LEU A 130 3.64 10.60 6.96
N THR A 131 3.46 10.97 8.24
CA THR A 131 2.64 12.11 8.62
C THR A 131 3.48 13.22 9.24
N ASN A 132 3.23 14.46 8.86
CA ASN A 132 4.00 15.61 9.34
C ASN A 132 3.66 15.91 10.81
N SER A 133 2.41 16.08 11.12
CA SER A 133 1.95 16.43 12.46
C SER A 133 1.44 15.24 13.25
N THR A 134 1.25 15.45 14.53
CA THR A 134 0.68 14.46 15.44
C THR A 134 -0.83 14.39 15.28
N ILE A 135 -1.36 13.19 15.39
CA ILE A 135 -2.77 12.84 15.22
C ILE A 135 -3.33 12.51 16.61
N GLY A 136 -4.52 12.96 16.90
CA GLY A 136 -5.21 12.63 18.12
C GLY A 136 -5.97 11.30 18.05
N ASN A 137 -6.60 10.91 19.16
CA ASN A 137 -7.33 9.65 19.30
C ASN A 137 -8.82 9.82 19.61
N SER A 138 -9.35 11.05 19.47
CA SER A 138 -10.77 11.31 19.71
C SER A 138 -11.62 10.96 18.49
N THR A 139 -12.92 10.84 18.69
CA THR A 139 -13.86 10.57 17.58
C THR A 139 -13.76 11.65 16.49
N GLY A 140 -13.54 11.22 15.26
CA GLY A 140 -13.37 12.09 14.09
C GLY A 140 -11.92 12.46 13.79
N GLU A 141 -10.98 12.03 14.61
CA GLU A 141 -9.55 12.16 14.36
C GLU A 141 -9.00 10.91 13.68
N GLY A 142 -7.91 11.08 12.96
CA GLY A 142 -7.30 9.98 12.22
C GLY A 142 -6.53 10.45 11.02
N TYR A 143 -6.29 9.52 10.11
CA TYR A 143 -5.51 9.81 8.90
C TYR A 143 -6.07 9.07 7.68
N LEU A 144 -5.82 9.70 6.53
CA LEU A 144 -5.95 9.10 5.20
C LEU A 144 -4.60 9.27 4.52
N LEU A 145 -4.04 8.20 4.00
CA LEU A 145 -2.84 8.27 3.18
C LEU A 145 -2.95 7.35 1.98
N TRP A 146 -2.32 7.73 0.90
CA TRP A 146 -2.17 6.91 -0.28
C TRP A 146 -0.86 7.24 -0.98
N GLY A 147 -0.29 6.27 -1.65
CA GLY A 147 0.97 6.48 -2.36
C GLY A 147 1.40 5.29 -3.19
N TYR A 148 2.51 5.50 -3.88
CA TYR A 148 3.16 4.52 -4.73
C TYR A 148 4.44 4.02 -4.07
N LEU A 149 4.57 2.70 -3.98
CA LEU A 149 5.81 2.02 -3.66
C LEU A 149 6.52 1.71 -4.98
N LEU A 150 7.64 2.36 -5.22
CA LEU A 150 8.41 2.33 -6.46
C LEU A 150 9.72 1.57 -6.26
N GLY A 151 10.18 0.88 -7.29
CA GLY A 151 11.49 0.22 -7.29
C GLY A 151 11.57 -1.03 -6.40
N ALA A 152 10.44 -1.64 -6.03
CA ALA A 152 10.41 -2.79 -5.13
C ALA A 152 11.22 -3.99 -5.66
N ASN A 153 11.20 -4.24 -6.96
CA ASN A 153 11.90 -5.34 -7.63
C ASN A 153 13.22 -4.95 -8.28
N ARG A 154 13.75 -3.80 -7.93
CA ARG A 154 15.01 -3.29 -8.47
C ARG A 154 16.08 -3.31 -7.40
N THR A 155 17.32 -3.56 -7.84
CA THR A 155 18.53 -3.50 -6.98
C THR A 155 19.48 -2.40 -7.41
N ASP A 156 19.15 -1.68 -8.48
CA ASP A 156 19.92 -0.59 -9.06
C ASP A 156 19.39 0.81 -8.67
N VAL A 157 18.22 0.86 -8.04
CA VAL A 157 17.61 2.07 -7.48
C VAL A 157 17.07 1.81 -6.09
N PRO A 158 17.10 2.80 -5.19
CA PRO A 158 16.47 2.69 -3.88
C PRO A 158 14.94 2.53 -4.00
N VAL A 159 14.37 1.71 -3.12
CA VAL A 159 12.89 1.68 -2.99
C VAL A 159 12.40 2.99 -2.39
N GLN A 160 11.29 3.48 -2.89
CA GLN A 160 10.63 4.69 -2.40
C GLN A 160 9.13 4.45 -2.22
N PHE A 161 8.59 4.95 -1.12
CA PHE A 161 7.15 5.07 -0.90
C PHE A 161 6.80 6.56 -0.84
N MET A 162 6.08 7.05 -1.83
CA MET A 162 5.75 8.46 -1.98
C MET A 162 4.26 8.65 -2.25
N GLY A 163 3.70 9.71 -1.68
CA GLY A 163 2.29 9.96 -1.84
C GLY A 163 1.79 11.18 -1.08
N GLN A 164 0.52 11.14 -0.74
CA GLN A 164 -0.17 12.19 0.01
C GLN A 164 -0.83 11.63 1.25
N GLN A 165 -0.94 12.47 2.26
CA GLN A 165 -1.66 12.19 3.48
C GLN A 165 -2.54 13.37 3.88
N THR A 166 -3.62 13.06 4.58
CA THR A 166 -4.43 14.03 5.32
C THR A 166 -4.58 13.53 6.74
N THR A 167 -4.29 14.38 7.71
CA THR A 167 -4.48 14.12 9.13
C THR A 167 -5.53 15.03 9.71
N PHE A 168 -6.30 14.50 10.66
CA PHE A 168 -7.35 15.21 11.36
C PHE A 168 -7.00 15.28 12.84
N TYR A 169 -7.02 16.49 13.39
CA TYR A 169 -6.62 16.80 14.77
C TYR A 169 -7.80 17.01 15.71
N THR A 170 -7.51 16.94 17.01
CA THR A 170 -8.42 17.18 18.12
C THR A 170 -9.24 18.46 18.06
N ASN A 171 -8.79 19.46 17.36
CA ASN A 171 -9.48 20.74 17.25
C ASN A 171 -10.34 20.87 15.97
N GLY A 172 -10.55 19.77 15.25
CA GLY A 172 -11.25 19.78 13.96
C GLY A 172 -10.44 20.34 12.79
N SER A 173 -9.17 20.68 13.02
CA SER A 173 -8.27 21.09 11.94
C SER A 173 -7.81 19.89 11.15
N GLN A 174 -7.44 20.10 9.90
CA GLN A 174 -6.85 19.10 9.04
C GLN A 174 -5.55 19.62 8.42
N GLU A 175 -4.64 18.72 8.15
CA GLU A 175 -3.43 19.01 7.41
C GLU A 175 -3.31 18.03 6.24
N ALA A 176 -2.98 18.55 5.06
CA ALA A 176 -2.65 17.76 3.89
C ALA A 176 -1.16 17.94 3.55
N CYS A 177 -0.45 16.83 3.41
CA CYS A 177 0.98 16.83 3.09
C CYS A 177 1.29 15.84 1.98
N ASN A 178 2.35 16.13 1.22
CA ASN A 178 3.06 15.12 0.46
C ASN A 178 4.08 14.44 1.38
N PHE A 179 4.31 13.14 1.19
CA PHE A 179 5.38 12.42 1.87
C PHE A 179 6.26 11.66 0.88
N VAL A 180 7.50 11.48 1.23
CA VAL A 180 8.45 10.56 0.60
C VAL A 180 9.15 9.81 1.71
N GLY A 181 9.10 8.49 1.66
CA GLY A 181 9.91 7.61 2.49
C GLY A 181 10.70 6.68 1.58
N GLY A 182 11.95 6.41 1.90
CA GLY A 182 12.79 5.56 1.08
C GLY A 182 13.85 4.85 1.87
N MET A 183 14.46 3.84 1.26
CA MET A 183 15.68 3.24 1.79
C MET A 183 16.88 3.97 1.24
N VAL A 184 17.76 4.35 2.14
CA VAL A 184 19.12 4.79 1.82
C VAL A 184 20.07 3.71 2.33
N THR A 185 20.74 3.01 1.44
CA THR A 185 21.75 2.02 1.83
C THR A 185 23.10 2.71 1.89
N PRO A 186 23.75 2.86 3.06
CA PRO A 186 25.09 3.43 3.15
C PRO A 186 26.07 2.62 2.31
N GLY A 187 26.64 3.24 1.28
CA GLY A 187 27.75 2.71 0.50
C GLY A 187 27.41 1.78 -0.66
N THR A 188 26.16 1.32 -0.82
CA THR A 188 25.76 0.47 -1.95
C THR A 188 24.29 0.70 -2.26
N TYR A 189 23.99 1.64 -3.14
CA TYR A 189 22.63 1.83 -3.64
C TYR A 189 22.18 0.58 -4.40
N GLY A 190 21.00 0.05 -4.08
CA GLY A 190 20.37 -0.95 -4.90
C GLY A 190 20.79 -2.39 -4.63
N ALA A 191 21.41 -2.72 -3.51
CA ALA A 191 21.83 -4.10 -3.23
C ALA A 191 20.70 -5.03 -2.76
N TYR A 192 19.49 -4.53 -2.52
CA TYR A 192 18.41 -5.30 -1.92
C TYR A 192 17.06 -5.05 -2.59
N TYR A 193 16.29 -6.13 -2.74
CA TYR A 193 14.89 -6.07 -3.14
C TYR A 193 14.03 -5.67 -1.94
N CYS A 194 13.04 -4.83 -2.16
CA CYS A 194 11.99 -4.61 -1.17
C CYS A 194 11.01 -5.81 -1.19
N ARG A 195 10.84 -6.45 -0.05
CA ARG A 195 9.96 -7.62 0.14
C ARG A 195 8.86 -7.37 1.15
N GLY A 196 8.59 -6.13 1.45
CA GLY A 196 7.50 -5.75 2.32
C GLY A 196 7.62 -4.34 2.83
N ILE A 197 6.53 -3.87 3.37
CA ILE A 197 6.43 -2.62 4.10
C ILE A 197 5.65 -2.86 5.39
N ARG A 198 6.15 -2.32 6.47
CA ARG A 198 5.52 -2.27 7.77
C ARG A 198 5.01 -0.86 8.00
N LEU A 199 3.75 -0.73 8.40
CA LEU A 199 3.09 0.53 8.74
C LEU A 199 2.68 0.47 10.21
N TYR A 200 3.00 1.48 10.99
CA TYR A 200 2.75 1.48 12.44
C TYR A 200 2.68 2.91 12.99
N HIS A 201 2.25 3.03 14.25
CA HIS A 201 2.27 4.28 14.98
C HIS A 201 3.49 4.33 15.88
N ASN A 202 4.14 5.48 15.97
CA ASN A 202 5.27 5.68 16.89
C ASN A 202 4.84 5.71 18.36
N SER A 203 3.53 5.81 18.64
CA SER A 203 2.94 5.75 19.97
C SER A 203 1.57 5.07 19.88
N GLY A 204 1.23 4.23 20.86
CA GLY A 204 -0.02 3.48 20.88
C GLY A 204 -0.09 2.36 19.85
N THR A 205 -1.31 1.99 19.50
CA THR A 205 -1.65 0.94 18.54
C THR A 205 -2.54 1.50 17.42
N ILE A 206 -2.61 0.81 16.29
CA ILE A 206 -3.62 1.04 15.26
C ILE A 206 -4.92 0.45 15.79
N GLU A 207 -5.89 1.28 16.11
CA GLU A 207 -7.16 0.86 16.68
C GLU A 207 -8.15 0.41 15.62
N THR A 208 -8.22 1.19 14.55
CA THR A 208 -9.00 0.88 13.36
C THR A 208 -8.21 1.26 12.12
N ALA A 209 -8.29 0.44 11.08
CA ALA A 209 -7.73 0.82 9.78
C ALA A 209 -8.38 0.05 8.64
N LYS A 210 -8.30 0.64 7.46
CA LYS A 210 -8.55 -0.02 6.19
C LYS A 210 -7.35 0.14 5.28
N LEU A 211 -6.72 -0.99 4.96
CA LEU A 211 -5.55 -1.07 4.09
C LEU A 211 -5.94 -1.73 2.76
N LYS A 212 -5.54 -1.12 1.66
CA LYS A 212 -5.63 -1.73 0.33
C LYS A 212 -4.29 -1.65 -0.38
N LEU A 213 -3.95 -2.74 -1.07
CA LEU A 213 -2.75 -2.85 -1.91
C LEU A 213 -3.15 -3.26 -3.32
N TYR A 214 -2.54 -2.61 -4.28
CA TYR A 214 -2.67 -2.93 -5.70
C TYR A 214 -1.29 -3.05 -6.34
N GLY A 215 -1.11 -4.06 -7.21
CA GLY A 215 0.03 -4.16 -8.12
C GLY A 215 -0.27 -3.40 -9.40
N ILE A 216 0.72 -2.70 -9.95
CA ILE A 216 0.64 -1.95 -11.20
C ILE A 216 1.55 -2.61 -12.22
N LYS A 217 0.99 -2.92 -13.40
CA LYS A 217 1.71 -3.46 -14.56
C LYS A 217 2.17 -2.35 -15.50
#